data_5387ff3d84eba8af10bd9a3771fd1e82
#
_entry.id   5387ff3d84eba8af10bd9a3771fd1e82
#
_cell.length_a   1.000
_cell.length_b   1.000
_cell.length_c   1.000
_cell.angle_alpha   90.00
_cell.angle_beta   90.00
_cell.angle_gamma   90.00
#
_symmetry.space_group_name_H-M   'P 1'
#
loop_
_entity.id
_entity.type
_entity.pdbx_description
1 polymer ?
#
loop_
_entity_poly.entity_id
_entity_poly.type
_entity_poly.pdbx_seq_one_letter_code
_entity_poly.pdbx_strand_id
1 'polypeptide(L)'
;MENKLVKCGKLNISNSSPFTLIAGPCQLENEKQAVDVASELKTITQKLNIGLIYKTSFDKANRTSIKGKRGAGLEKSLPVFDKIRKDLGIPVLTDVHTIEQCEIVSKHVDVLQIPAFLCRQTDLLVAAAKTGKIINVKKGQFLAPWDMVNVTKKIEESGNRNILVTERGASFGYNTLVSDMRSLPIMAKNGYPVVFDATHSVQQPGGMGDKTGGQREFVEYLARAAIAVGVAAVFMETHPDPDNAPSDGPNMVPLSQMPSLLKQLSQIDRLIKNAKN
;
A
#
# COMPACT_ATOMS: atom_id res chain seq x y z
N MET A 1 -12.59 -21.38 -4.69
CA MET A 1 -12.00 -20.87 -3.43
C MET A 1 -12.80 -19.68 -2.99
N GLU A 2 -13.08 -19.56 -1.69
CA GLU A 2 -13.85 -18.46 -1.14
C GLU A 2 -13.05 -17.16 -1.20
N ASN A 3 -13.59 -16.14 -1.89
CA ASN A 3 -13.01 -14.80 -1.89
C ASN A 3 -13.37 -14.13 -0.55
N LYS A 4 -12.39 -14.00 0.33
CA LYS A 4 -12.57 -13.32 1.62
C LYS A 4 -12.86 -11.84 1.37
N LEU A 5 -13.83 -11.31 2.11
CA LEU A 5 -14.18 -9.90 2.10
C LEU A 5 -13.58 -9.22 3.32
N VAL A 6 -12.78 -8.18 3.12
CA VAL A 6 -12.26 -7.32 4.18
C VAL A 6 -13.02 -6.00 4.15
N LYS A 7 -13.64 -5.65 5.29
CA LYS A 7 -14.39 -4.38 5.43
C LYS A 7 -13.51 -3.32 6.08
N CYS A 8 -13.36 -2.18 5.40
CA CYS A 8 -12.65 -1.01 5.91
C CYS A 8 -13.61 0.19 5.92
N GLY A 9 -14.24 0.45 7.06
CA GLY A 9 -15.34 1.41 7.13
C GLY A 9 -16.48 1.02 6.17
N LYS A 10 -16.75 1.89 5.19
CA LYS A 10 -17.76 1.64 4.13
C LYS A 10 -17.21 0.85 2.94
N LEU A 11 -15.92 0.59 2.89
CA LEU A 11 -15.28 -0.08 1.77
C LEU A 11 -15.37 -1.60 1.92
N ASN A 12 -15.70 -2.27 0.83
CA ASN A 12 -15.67 -3.72 0.69
C ASN A 12 -14.49 -4.10 -0.22
N ILE A 13 -13.45 -4.71 0.35
CA ILE A 13 -12.22 -5.04 -0.35
C ILE A 13 -12.16 -6.54 -0.59
N SER A 14 -12.24 -6.96 -1.83
CA SER A 14 -12.10 -8.36 -2.26
C SER A 14 -11.60 -8.45 -3.70
N ASN A 15 -11.10 -9.62 -4.11
CA ASN A 15 -10.62 -9.82 -5.48
C ASN A 15 -11.77 -9.82 -6.54
N SER A 16 -13.03 -9.81 -6.10
CA SER A 16 -14.21 -9.72 -6.98
C SER A 16 -14.93 -8.37 -6.92
N SER A 17 -14.61 -7.51 -5.94
CA SER A 17 -15.18 -6.17 -5.84
C SER A 17 -14.43 -5.17 -6.73
N PRO A 18 -15.03 -4.01 -7.10
CA PRO A 18 -14.29 -2.92 -7.72
C PRO A 18 -13.03 -2.59 -6.91
N PHE A 19 -11.93 -2.28 -7.61
CA PHE A 19 -10.67 -2.05 -6.92
C PHE A 19 -10.73 -0.85 -5.97
N THR A 20 -9.97 -0.95 -4.88
CA THR A 20 -9.74 0.14 -3.93
C THR A 20 -8.37 0.77 -4.20
N LEU A 21 -8.30 2.10 -4.15
CA LEU A 21 -7.03 2.83 -4.19
C LEU A 21 -6.47 2.98 -2.77
N ILE A 22 -5.20 2.62 -2.59
CA ILE A 22 -4.41 2.96 -1.39
C ILE A 22 -3.37 3.97 -1.85
N ALA A 23 -3.52 5.26 -1.49
CA ALA A 23 -2.63 6.30 -2.00
C ALA A 23 -2.37 7.45 -1.02
N GLY A 24 -1.25 8.13 -1.24
CA GLY A 24 -0.78 9.30 -0.51
C GLY A 24 0.72 9.47 -0.65
N PRO A 25 1.33 10.47 -0.01
CA PRO A 25 2.77 10.69 -0.09
C PRO A 25 3.55 9.59 0.61
N CYS A 26 4.77 9.36 0.14
CA CYS A 26 5.66 8.33 0.68
C CYS A 26 5.83 8.45 2.19
N GLN A 27 6.06 9.65 2.70
CA GLN A 27 6.18 9.95 4.13
C GLN A 27 5.37 11.20 4.50
N LEU A 28 4.96 11.29 5.77
CA LEU A 28 4.34 12.49 6.30
C LEU A 28 5.39 13.59 6.42
N GLU A 29 5.19 14.69 5.74
CA GLU A 29 6.05 15.87 5.82
C GLU A 29 5.50 16.90 6.81
N ASN A 30 4.22 17.25 6.65
CA ASN A 30 3.49 18.13 7.54
C ASN A 30 1.98 17.91 7.43
N GLU A 31 1.21 18.42 8.40
CA GLU A 31 -0.24 18.26 8.45
C GLU A 31 -0.95 18.86 7.24
N LYS A 32 -0.56 20.11 6.87
CA LYS A 32 -1.23 20.82 5.76
C LYS A 32 -1.16 20.02 4.47
N GLN A 33 0.04 19.60 4.06
CA GLN A 33 0.24 18.80 2.85
C GLN A 33 -0.54 17.48 2.91
N ALA A 34 -0.52 16.79 4.06
CA ALA A 34 -1.23 15.52 4.21
C ALA A 34 -2.74 15.68 4.01
N VAL A 35 -3.33 16.72 4.60
CA VAL A 35 -4.77 17.02 4.46
C VAL A 35 -5.11 17.46 3.04
N ASP A 36 -4.29 18.31 2.42
CA ASP A 36 -4.50 18.79 1.05
C ASP A 36 -4.49 17.62 0.06
N VAL A 37 -3.47 16.74 0.13
CA VAL A 37 -3.36 15.55 -0.73
C VAL A 37 -4.50 14.57 -0.47
N ALA A 38 -4.87 14.31 0.78
CA ALA A 38 -5.98 13.44 1.10
C ALA A 38 -7.32 13.97 0.56
N SER A 39 -7.55 15.29 0.66
CA SER A 39 -8.75 15.96 0.13
C SER A 39 -8.85 15.88 -1.38
N GLU A 40 -7.73 16.09 -2.08
CA GLU A 40 -7.68 15.99 -3.54
C GLU A 40 -7.91 14.54 -4.00
N LEU A 41 -7.24 13.57 -3.39
CA LEU A 41 -7.46 12.15 -3.66
C LEU A 41 -8.92 11.74 -3.41
N LYS A 42 -9.54 12.22 -2.33
CA LYS A 42 -10.97 12.01 -2.06
C LYS A 42 -11.84 12.52 -3.19
N THR A 43 -11.58 13.76 -3.64
CA THR A 43 -12.33 14.38 -4.72
C THR A 43 -12.22 13.58 -6.02
N ILE A 44 -11.01 13.16 -6.38
CA ILE A 44 -10.74 12.35 -7.59
C ILE A 44 -11.47 11.01 -7.52
N THR A 45 -11.31 10.30 -6.41
CA THR A 45 -11.85 8.94 -6.25
C THR A 45 -13.38 8.93 -6.15
N GLN A 46 -13.98 9.92 -5.51
CA GLN A 46 -15.44 10.07 -5.47
C GLN A 46 -16.04 10.28 -6.88
N LYS A 47 -15.44 11.13 -7.71
CA LYS A 47 -15.88 11.34 -9.10
C LYS A 47 -15.82 10.07 -9.95
N LEU A 48 -14.90 9.17 -9.63
CA LEU A 48 -14.68 7.92 -10.36
C LEU A 48 -15.38 6.70 -9.73
N ASN A 49 -16.02 6.90 -8.57
CA ASN A 49 -16.62 5.85 -7.76
C ASN A 49 -15.60 4.75 -7.36
N ILE A 50 -14.40 5.16 -6.94
CA ILE A 50 -13.31 4.31 -6.48
C ILE A 50 -13.21 4.43 -4.96
N GLY A 51 -13.08 3.31 -4.23
CA GLY A 51 -12.78 3.31 -2.80
C GLY A 51 -11.38 3.88 -2.53
N LEU A 52 -11.22 4.66 -1.45
CA LEU A 52 -9.94 5.27 -1.08
C LEU A 52 -9.55 4.90 0.35
N ILE A 53 -8.30 4.46 0.53
CA ILE A 53 -7.58 4.42 1.79
C ILE A 53 -6.40 5.38 1.66
N TYR A 54 -6.34 6.41 2.50
CA TYR A 54 -5.20 7.33 2.52
C TYR A 54 -3.99 6.66 3.17
N LYS A 55 -2.82 6.78 2.54
CA LYS A 55 -1.56 6.21 3.04
C LYS A 55 -0.48 7.25 3.16
N THR A 56 0.17 7.27 4.30
CA THR A 56 1.48 7.91 4.46
C THR A 56 2.24 7.26 5.62
N SER A 57 3.59 7.31 5.58
CA SER A 57 4.43 6.75 6.65
C SER A 57 4.82 7.85 7.63
N PHE A 58 4.73 7.58 8.93
CA PHE A 58 5.26 8.49 9.96
C PHE A 58 6.78 8.41 10.07
N ASP A 59 7.36 7.29 9.69
CA ASP A 59 8.80 7.03 9.71
C ASP A 59 9.23 6.13 8.54
N LYS A 60 10.36 6.42 7.95
CA LYS A 60 11.07 5.58 6.98
C LYS A 60 12.26 4.92 7.68
N ALA A 61 11.98 3.82 8.41
CA ALA A 61 12.94 3.17 9.29
C ALA A 61 14.13 2.51 8.57
N ASN A 62 14.01 2.23 7.26
CA ASN A 62 14.99 1.49 6.46
C ASN A 62 15.74 2.36 5.43
N ARG A 63 16.03 3.62 5.76
CA ARG A 63 16.81 4.51 4.87
C ARG A 63 18.18 3.94 4.55
N THR A 64 18.62 4.07 3.31
CA THR A 64 19.98 3.71 2.87
C THR A 64 21.04 4.53 3.61
N SER A 65 20.80 5.84 3.81
CA SER A 65 21.69 6.73 4.53
C SER A 65 21.10 7.15 5.87
N ILE A 66 21.92 7.17 6.93
CA ILE A 66 21.55 7.69 8.26
C ILE A 66 21.14 9.18 8.22
N LYS A 67 21.62 9.92 7.22
CA LYS A 67 21.27 11.33 6.99
C LYS A 67 19.94 11.51 6.25
N GLY A 68 19.33 10.41 5.77
CA GLY A 68 18.06 10.45 5.05
C GLY A 68 16.91 10.97 5.90
N LYS A 69 16.03 11.79 5.32
CA LYS A 69 14.83 12.27 6.01
C LYS A 69 13.89 11.09 6.30
N ARG A 70 13.51 10.92 7.57
CA ARG A 70 12.71 9.79 8.03
C ARG A 70 11.21 10.06 8.09
N GLY A 71 10.77 11.30 8.07
CA GLY A 71 9.38 11.71 8.23
C GLY A 71 9.15 12.58 9.45
N ALA A 72 7.87 12.85 9.78
CA ALA A 72 7.49 13.69 10.91
C ALA A 72 7.70 13.04 12.29
N GLY A 73 7.85 11.72 12.32
CA GLY A 73 7.90 10.92 13.53
C GLY A 73 6.53 10.53 14.06
N LEU A 74 6.51 9.56 14.99
CA LEU A 74 5.28 8.94 15.47
C LEU A 74 4.34 9.96 16.11
N GLU A 75 4.79 10.65 17.17
CA GLU A 75 3.95 11.53 17.98
C GLU A 75 3.27 12.64 17.17
N LYS A 76 3.99 13.25 16.21
CA LYS A 76 3.45 14.33 15.37
C LYS A 76 2.49 13.80 14.30
N SER A 77 2.58 12.54 13.96
CA SER A 77 1.77 11.94 12.89
C SER A 77 0.40 11.46 13.37
N LEU A 78 0.29 11.00 14.62
CA LEU A 78 -0.96 10.45 15.16
C LEU A 78 -2.15 11.44 15.07
N PRO A 79 -2.01 12.73 15.48
CA PRO A 79 -3.10 13.69 15.34
C PRO A 79 -3.51 13.95 13.89
N VAL A 80 -2.55 13.88 12.94
CA VAL A 80 -2.83 14.06 11.51
C VAL A 80 -3.66 12.91 10.97
N PHE A 81 -3.37 11.68 11.39
CA PHE A 81 -4.17 10.50 11.02
C PHE A 81 -5.61 10.63 11.53
N ASP A 82 -5.79 11.01 12.81
CA ASP A 82 -7.11 11.25 13.39
C ASP A 82 -7.89 12.34 12.65
N LYS A 83 -7.21 13.43 12.30
CA LYS A 83 -7.81 14.53 11.55
C LYS A 83 -8.33 14.08 10.18
N ILE A 84 -7.53 13.34 9.41
CA ILE A 84 -7.94 12.82 8.10
C ILE A 84 -9.15 11.88 8.24
N ARG A 85 -9.12 10.98 9.21
CA ARG A 85 -10.23 10.06 9.49
C ARG A 85 -11.51 10.79 9.87
N LYS A 86 -11.41 11.76 10.78
CA LYS A 86 -12.54 12.50 11.33
C LYS A 86 -13.11 13.52 10.35
N ASP A 87 -12.25 14.38 9.78
CA ASP A 87 -12.69 15.52 8.98
C ASP A 87 -13.02 15.13 7.54
N LEU A 88 -12.26 14.17 6.99
CA LEU A 88 -12.48 13.72 5.62
C LEU A 88 -13.26 12.40 5.52
N GLY A 89 -13.40 11.65 6.61
CA GLY A 89 -14.08 10.35 6.60
C GLY A 89 -13.38 9.30 5.73
N ILE A 90 -12.07 9.39 5.58
CA ILE A 90 -11.25 8.48 4.78
C ILE A 90 -10.51 7.53 5.73
N PRO A 91 -10.55 6.20 5.53
CA PRO A 91 -9.70 5.27 6.24
C PRO A 91 -8.22 5.58 6.01
N VAL A 92 -7.39 5.39 7.04
CA VAL A 92 -5.95 5.66 7.00
C VAL A 92 -5.15 4.39 7.16
N LEU A 93 -4.07 4.28 6.40
CA LEU A 93 -3.06 3.25 6.46
C LEU A 93 -1.69 3.87 6.76
N THR A 94 -0.95 3.30 7.69
CA THR A 94 0.48 3.58 7.91
C THR A 94 1.25 2.32 8.24
N ASP A 95 2.57 2.34 8.01
CA ASP A 95 3.45 1.23 8.35
C ASP A 95 3.86 1.25 9.81
N VAL A 96 4.10 0.07 10.39
CA VAL A 96 4.65 -0.16 11.73
C VAL A 96 5.92 -0.98 11.63
N HIS A 97 6.89 -0.73 12.52
CA HIS A 97 8.21 -1.32 12.44
C HIS A 97 8.59 -2.10 13.71
N THR A 98 7.93 -1.84 14.84
CA THR A 98 8.15 -2.50 16.13
C THR A 98 6.84 -2.97 16.74
N ILE A 99 6.94 -3.87 17.72
CA ILE A 99 5.79 -4.44 18.44
C ILE A 99 5.00 -3.33 19.15
N GLU A 100 5.71 -2.42 19.81
CA GLU A 100 5.13 -1.31 20.60
C GLU A 100 4.32 -0.36 19.71
N GLN A 101 4.81 -0.11 18.49
CA GLN A 101 4.11 0.75 17.54
C GLN A 101 2.76 0.18 17.14
N CYS A 102 2.61 -1.14 17.08
CA CYS A 102 1.33 -1.76 16.69
C CYS A 102 0.19 -1.32 17.58
N GLU A 103 0.36 -1.35 18.90
CA GLU A 103 -0.68 -0.96 19.85
C GLU A 103 -0.98 0.55 19.76
N ILE A 104 0.06 1.38 19.75
CA ILE A 104 -0.08 2.84 19.73
C ILE A 104 -0.78 3.29 18.44
N VAL A 105 -0.24 2.89 17.29
CA VAL A 105 -0.70 3.32 15.96
C VAL A 105 -2.11 2.81 15.66
N SER A 106 -2.46 1.62 16.14
CA SER A 106 -3.78 1.03 15.89
C SER A 106 -4.95 1.89 16.40
N LYS A 107 -4.75 2.74 17.38
CA LYS A 107 -5.77 3.66 17.90
C LYS A 107 -6.10 4.79 16.91
N HIS A 108 -5.16 5.09 16.00
CA HIS A 108 -5.20 6.27 15.12
C HIS A 108 -5.40 5.93 13.63
N VAL A 109 -5.30 4.64 13.25
CA VAL A 109 -5.46 4.21 11.85
C VAL A 109 -6.43 3.03 11.73
N ASP A 110 -6.82 2.72 10.50
CA ASP A 110 -7.73 1.62 10.18
C ASP A 110 -6.97 0.39 9.66
N VAL A 111 -5.80 0.62 9.05
CA VAL A 111 -4.95 -0.43 8.49
C VAL A 111 -3.51 -0.26 8.97
N LEU A 112 -2.96 -1.31 9.55
CA LEU A 112 -1.53 -1.42 9.86
C LEU A 112 -0.81 -2.10 8.70
N GLN A 113 0.25 -1.49 8.19
CA GLN A 113 1.08 -2.08 7.15
C GLN A 113 2.36 -2.67 7.72
N ILE A 114 2.62 -3.93 7.35
CA ILE A 114 3.91 -4.58 7.62
C ILE A 114 4.81 -4.36 6.40
N PRO A 115 5.95 -3.67 6.55
CA PRO A 115 6.92 -3.44 5.49
C PRO A 115 7.47 -4.76 4.91
N ALA A 116 7.88 -4.73 3.65
CA ALA A 116 8.34 -5.91 2.93
C ALA A 116 9.52 -6.62 3.62
N PHE A 117 10.49 -5.88 4.15
CA PHE A 117 11.64 -6.48 4.86
C PHE A 117 11.24 -7.18 6.16
N LEU A 118 10.12 -6.80 6.76
CA LEU A 118 9.63 -7.32 8.04
C LEU A 118 8.52 -8.37 7.87
N CYS A 119 8.17 -8.74 6.64
CA CYS A 119 7.02 -9.60 6.35
C CYS A 119 7.07 -11.00 6.99
N ARG A 120 8.25 -11.47 7.44
CA ARG A 120 8.44 -12.76 8.11
C ARG A 120 8.64 -12.65 9.62
N GLN A 121 8.71 -11.44 10.20
CA GLN A 121 8.92 -11.24 11.64
C GLN A 121 7.69 -11.67 12.42
N THR A 122 7.77 -12.86 13.03
CA THR A 122 6.63 -13.50 13.69
C THR A 122 6.02 -12.62 14.78
N ASP A 123 6.85 -12.08 15.67
CA ASP A 123 6.37 -11.29 16.81
C ASP A 123 5.68 -9.99 16.36
N LEU A 124 6.18 -9.35 15.29
CA LEU A 124 5.55 -8.16 14.71
C LEU A 124 4.19 -8.49 14.08
N LEU A 125 4.10 -9.61 13.33
CA LEU A 125 2.86 -10.08 12.73
C LEU A 125 1.80 -10.40 13.79
N VAL A 126 2.20 -11.10 14.86
CA VAL A 126 1.33 -11.43 16.00
C VAL A 126 0.86 -10.17 16.73
N ALA A 127 1.78 -9.23 17.01
CA ALA A 127 1.42 -7.98 17.67
C ALA A 127 0.44 -7.16 16.83
N ALA A 128 0.69 -7.02 15.53
CA ALA A 128 -0.22 -6.34 14.61
C ALA A 128 -1.58 -7.05 14.56
N ALA A 129 -1.62 -8.37 14.45
CA ALA A 129 -2.86 -9.15 14.43
C ALA A 129 -3.72 -8.93 15.68
N LYS A 130 -3.10 -8.92 16.87
CA LYS A 130 -3.78 -8.72 18.15
C LYS A 130 -4.47 -7.36 18.29
N THR A 131 -4.13 -6.37 17.48
CA THR A 131 -4.82 -5.07 17.48
C THR A 131 -6.24 -5.15 16.92
N GLY A 132 -6.59 -6.23 16.20
CA GLY A 132 -7.89 -6.38 15.53
C GLY A 132 -8.06 -5.50 14.28
N LYS A 133 -7.06 -4.68 13.91
CA LYS A 133 -7.08 -3.84 12.71
C LYS A 133 -6.86 -4.67 11.45
N ILE A 134 -7.13 -4.07 10.29
CA ILE A 134 -6.75 -4.66 9.02
C ILE A 134 -5.23 -4.67 8.92
N ILE A 135 -4.66 -5.80 8.53
CA ILE A 135 -3.21 -5.96 8.37
C ILE A 135 -2.89 -6.08 6.89
N ASN A 136 -2.23 -5.06 6.34
CA ASN A 136 -1.69 -5.11 4.99
C ASN A 136 -0.23 -5.58 5.04
N VAL A 137 0.07 -6.78 4.54
CA VAL A 137 1.43 -7.30 4.52
C VAL A 137 2.03 -7.13 3.14
N LYS A 138 3.11 -6.36 3.03
CA LYS A 138 3.90 -6.30 1.81
C LYS A 138 4.77 -7.53 1.68
N LYS A 139 4.63 -8.26 0.56
CA LYS A 139 5.48 -9.41 0.27
C LYS A 139 6.94 -8.96 0.14
N GLY A 140 7.85 -9.59 0.87
CA GLY A 140 9.29 -9.34 0.72
C GLY A 140 9.77 -9.62 -0.70
N GLN A 141 10.73 -8.82 -1.17
CA GLN A 141 11.34 -8.98 -2.49
C GLN A 141 12.04 -10.34 -2.66
N PHE A 142 12.39 -10.95 -1.54
CA PHE A 142 13.05 -12.26 -1.43
C PHE A 142 12.06 -13.42 -1.28
N LEU A 143 10.76 -13.15 -1.08
CA LEU A 143 9.76 -14.14 -0.74
C LEU A 143 8.99 -14.60 -1.99
N ALA A 144 8.84 -15.90 -2.14
CA ALA A 144 7.99 -16.45 -3.19
C ALA A 144 6.49 -16.18 -2.92
N PRO A 145 5.66 -15.99 -3.95
CA PRO A 145 4.24 -15.65 -3.76
C PRO A 145 3.44 -16.76 -3.04
N TRP A 146 3.80 -18.02 -3.22
CA TRP A 146 3.16 -19.15 -2.51
C TRP A 146 3.51 -19.20 -1.03
N ASP A 147 4.65 -18.63 -0.60
CA ASP A 147 5.05 -18.58 0.81
C ASP A 147 4.27 -17.54 1.61
N MET A 148 3.52 -16.66 0.95
CA MET A 148 2.63 -15.73 1.63
C MET A 148 1.53 -16.44 2.44
N VAL A 149 1.21 -17.69 2.13
CA VAL A 149 0.30 -18.50 2.96
C VAL A 149 0.81 -18.65 4.40
N ASN A 150 2.13 -18.82 4.58
CA ASN A 150 2.72 -18.94 5.92
C ASN A 150 2.66 -17.62 6.69
N VAL A 151 2.74 -16.50 5.99
CA VAL A 151 2.61 -15.17 6.59
C VAL A 151 1.18 -14.90 7.04
N THR A 152 0.19 -15.14 6.16
CA THR A 152 -1.22 -14.95 6.51
C THR A 152 -1.67 -15.91 7.60
N LYS A 153 -1.18 -17.14 7.63
CA LYS A 153 -1.48 -18.13 8.64
C LYS A 153 -1.07 -17.70 10.05
N LYS A 154 0.09 -17.05 10.21
CA LYS A 154 0.50 -16.48 11.50
C LYS A 154 -0.50 -15.44 12.03
N ILE A 155 -1.03 -14.61 11.14
CA ILE A 155 -2.04 -13.58 11.49
C ILE A 155 -3.38 -14.25 11.82
N GLU A 156 -3.81 -15.25 11.02
CA GLU A 156 -5.04 -16.01 11.25
C GLU A 156 -5.02 -16.75 12.59
N GLU A 157 -3.93 -17.46 12.88
CA GLU A 157 -3.75 -18.21 14.12
C GLU A 157 -3.64 -17.29 15.34
N SER A 158 -3.34 -16.00 15.13
CA SER A 158 -3.40 -14.95 16.15
C SER A 158 -4.81 -14.35 16.33
N GLY A 159 -5.82 -14.90 15.65
CA GLY A 159 -7.23 -14.51 15.80
C GLY A 159 -7.71 -13.40 14.86
N ASN A 160 -6.89 -12.96 13.88
CA ASN A 160 -7.26 -11.89 12.95
C ASN A 160 -7.35 -12.41 11.50
N ARG A 161 -8.50 -12.18 10.86
CA ARG A 161 -8.74 -12.55 9.45
C ARG A 161 -8.92 -11.34 8.53
N ASN A 162 -8.71 -10.13 9.03
CA ASN A 162 -8.76 -8.89 8.23
C ASN A 162 -7.38 -8.65 7.60
N ILE A 163 -7.05 -9.36 6.53
CA ILE A 163 -5.72 -9.39 5.94
C ILE A 163 -5.78 -8.95 4.49
N LEU A 164 -4.87 -8.08 4.08
CA LEU A 164 -4.53 -7.74 2.70
C LEU A 164 -3.11 -8.22 2.42
N VAL A 165 -2.86 -8.75 1.23
CA VAL A 165 -1.52 -9.20 0.80
C VAL A 165 -1.06 -8.38 -0.39
N THR A 166 0.11 -7.75 -0.28
CA THR A 166 0.61 -6.80 -1.28
C THR A 166 1.82 -7.34 -2.04
N GLU A 167 1.69 -7.45 -3.36
CA GLU A 167 2.81 -7.65 -4.29
C GLU A 167 3.51 -6.31 -4.57
N ARG A 168 4.86 -6.30 -4.59
CA ARG A 168 5.67 -5.11 -4.81
C ARG A 168 6.98 -5.36 -5.59
N GLY A 169 7.03 -6.45 -6.31
CA GLY A 169 8.21 -6.91 -7.04
C GLY A 169 9.11 -7.85 -6.24
N ALA A 170 9.85 -8.66 -6.96
CA ALA A 170 10.87 -9.56 -6.44
C ALA A 170 12.25 -9.11 -6.92
N SER A 171 13.29 -9.32 -6.11
CA SER A 171 14.68 -9.04 -6.49
C SER A 171 15.09 -9.89 -7.69
N PHE A 172 15.66 -9.25 -8.69
CA PHE A 172 16.18 -9.91 -9.90
C PHE A 172 17.58 -9.37 -10.19
N GLY A 173 18.57 -10.04 -9.65
CA GLY A 173 19.94 -9.54 -9.63
C GLY A 173 20.11 -8.38 -8.64
N TYR A 174 21.08 -7.50 -8.91
CA TYR A 174 21.37 -6.34 -8.06
C TYR A 174 20.54 -5.13 -8.47
N ASN A 175 20.04 -4.40 -7.49
CA ASN A 175 19.34 -3.11 -7.64
C ASN A 175 18.15 -3.12 -8.63
N THR A 176 17.63 -4.29 -8.98
CA THR A 176 16.54 -4.46 -9.95
C THR A 176 15.41 -5.29 -9.36
N LEU A 177 14.19 -4.88 -9.66
CA LEU A 177 12.97 -5.62 -9.30
C LEU A 177 12.21 -6.03 -10.56
N VAL A 178 11.59 -7.20 -10.50
CA VAL A 178 10.67 -7.69 -11.52
C VAL A 178 9.34 -8.03 -10.88
N SER A 179 8.25 -7.60 -11.50
CA SER A 179 6.89 -7.96 -11.11
C SER A 179 6.40 -9.15 -11.94
N ASP A 180 6.32 -10.31 -11.32
CA ASP A 180 5.70 -11.48 -11.94
C ASP A 180 4.18 -11.37 -11.75
N MET A 181 3.44 -11.06 -12.83
CA MET A 181 1.99 -10.93 -12.78
C MET A 181 1.28 -12.24 -12.38
N ARG A 182 1.93 -13.40 -12.51
CA ARG A 182 1.42 -14.68 -12.01
C ARG A 182 1.38 -14.73 -10.49
N SER A 183 2.18 -13.94 -9.82
CA SER A 183 2.20 -13.85 -8.34
C SER A 183 0.83 -13.43 -7.79
N LEU A 184 0.10 -12.59 -8.52
CA LEU A 184 -1.19 -12.06 -8.09
C LEU A 184 -2.25 -13.18 -7.96
N PRO A 185 -2.54 -13.99 -8.99
CA PRO A 185 -3.47 -15.11 -8.85
C PRO A 185 -2.94 -16.21 -7.92
N ILE A 186 -1.61 -16.38 -7.80
CA ILE A 186 -1.03 -17.33 -6.83
C ILE A 186 -1.38 -16.92 -5.41
N MET A 187 -1.14 -15.65 -5.04
CA MET A 187 -1.50 -15.14 -3.71
C MET A 187 -3.01 -15.12 -3.47
N ALA A 188 -3.81 -14.83 -4.51
CA ALA A 188 -5.27 -14.84 -4.41
C ALA A 188 -5.85 -16.23 -4.06
N LYS A 189 -5.11 -17.32 -4.34
CA LYS A 189 -5.51 -18.68 -3.94
C LYS A 189 -5.66 -18.86 -2.42
N ASN A 190 -5.04 -18.01 -1.62
CA ASN A 190 -5.22 -17.99 -0.15
C ASN A 190 -6.57 -17.38 0.27
N GLY A 191 -7.35 -16.88 -0.69
CA GLY A 191 -8.65 -16.25 -0.47
C GLY A 191 -8.58 -14.78 -0.05
N TYR A 192 -7.42 -14.27 0.38
CA TYR A 192 -7.28 -12.87 0.81
C TYR A 192 -7.23 -11.88 -0.36
N PRO A 193 -7.75 -10.65 -0.15
CA PRO A 193 -7.63 -9.59 -1.15
C PRO A 193 -6.16 -9.30 -1.47
N VAL A 194 -5.86 -9.27 -2.77
CA VAL A 194 -4.51 -8.98 -3.27
C VAL A 194 -4.42 -7.52 -3.64
N VAL A 195 -3.38 -6.87 -3.16
CA VAL A 195 -3.00 -5.49 -3.49
C VAL A 195 -1.78 -5.52 -4.39
N PHE A 196 -1.76 -4.70 -5.43
CA PHE A 196 -0.57 -4.47 -6.22
C PHE A 196 0.02 -3.10 -5.92
N ASP A 197 1.27 -3.06 -5.47
CA ASP A 197 2.02 -1.82 -5.26
C ASP A 197 2.73 -1.42 -6.54
N ALA A 198 2.13 -0.49 -7.28
CA ALA A 198 2.62 -0.07 -8.58
C ALA A 198 3.88 0.80 -8.48
N THR A 199 4.01 1.60 -7.41
CA THR A 199 5.12 2.54 -7.25
C THR A 199 6.39 1.89 -6.70
N HIS A 200 6.27 0.97 -5.76
CA HIS A 200 7.46 0.26 -5.26
C HIS A 200 7.91 -0.88 -6.19
N SER A 201 7.08 -1.33 -7.09
CA SER A 201 7.45 -2.35 -8.10
C SER A 201 8.47 -1.85 -9.12
N VAL A 202 8.59 -0.53 -9.28
CA VAL A 202 9.53 0.12 -10.21
C VAL A 202 10.73 0.73 -9.50
N GLN A 203 10.91 0.46 -8.20
CA GLN A 203 12.08 0.90 -7.46
C GLN A 203 13.37 0.23 -7.98
N GLN A 204 14.46 0.98 -7.89
CA GLN A 204 15.82 0.49 -8.02
C GLN A 204 16.53 0.67 -6.67
N PRO A 205 16.41 -0.32 -5.76
CA PRO A 205 16.96 -0.21 -4.40
C PRO A 205 18.47 0.06 -4.43
N GLY A 206 18.91 1.17 -3.82
CA GLY A 206 20.31 1.58 -3.83
C GLY A 206 20.87 1.99 -5.21
N GLY A 207 20.03 2.11 -6.24
CA GLY A 207 20.47 2.39 -7.62
C GLY A 207 21.11 3.75 -7.83
N MET A 208 21.00 4.68 -6.87
CA MET A 208 21.65 5.99 -6.86
C MET A 208 22.66 6.14 -5.71
N GLY A 209 23.25 5.02 -5.24
CA GLY A 209 24.23 5.00 -4.16
C GLY A 209 23.57 5.19 -2.79
N ASP A 210 23.45 6.42 -2.33
CA ASP A 210 22.84 6.77 -1.02
C ASP A 210 21.31 6.93 -1.06
N LYS A 211 20.69 6.80 -2.24
CA LYS A 211 19.25 6.93 -2.48
C LYS A 211 18.71 5.79 -3.34
N THR A 212 17.43 5.53 -3.18
CA THR A 212 16.67 4.64 -4.06
C THR A 212 16.42 5.35 -5.39
N GLY A 213 16.77 4.71 -6.49
CA GLY A 213 16.34 5.09 -7.83
C GLY A 213 14.96 4.52 -8.15
N GLY A 214 14.44 4.85 -9.33
CA GLY A 214 13.15 4.33 -9.81
C GLY A 214 12.82 4.74 -11.23
N GLN A 215 11.83 4.06 -11.78
CA GLN A 215 11.42 4.18 -13.17
C GLN A 215 9.90 4.49 -13.21
N ARG A 216 9.53 5.72 -12.79
CA ARG A 216 8.14 6.20 -12.72
C ARG A 216 7.33 5.93 -13.98
N GLU A 217 7.98 6.00 -15.14
CA GLU A 217 7.36 5.78 -16.45
C GLU A 217 6.70 4.41 -16.59
N PHE A 218 7.13 3.40 -15.81
CA PHE A 218 6.55 2.06 -15.85
C PHE A 218 5.40 1.83 -14.86
N VAL A 219 5.13 2.77 -13.95
CA VAL A 219 4.04 2.63 -12.96
C VAL A 219 2.70 2.40 -13.63
N GLU A 220 2.37 3.20 -14.65
CA GLU A 220 1.11 3.06 -15.39
C GLU A 220 0.97 1.69 -16.06
N TYR A 221 2.02 1.19 -16.70
CA TYR A 221 2.01 -0.10 -17.40
C TYR A 221 1.78 -1.25 -16.43
N LEU A 222 2.50 -1.26 -15.30
CA LEU A 222 2.36 -2.32 -14.30
C LEU A 222 1.02 -2.25 -13.58
N ALA A 223 0.51 -1.05 -13.28
CA ALA A 223 -0.80 -0.87 -12.67
C ALA A 223 -1.91 -1.41 -13.58
N ARG A 224 -1.88 -1.10 -14.89
CA ARG A 224 -2.84 -1.63 -15.87
C ARG A 224 -2.79 -3.15 -15.96
N ALA A 225 -1.58 -3.73 -16.00
CA ALA A 225 -1.40 -5.18 -16.03
C ALA A 225 -2.00 -5.84 -14.78
N ALA A 226 -1.73 -5.30 -13.60
CA ALA A 226 -2.26 -5.81 -12.34
C ALA A 226 -3.80 -5.73 -12.26
N ILE A 227 -4.38 -4.60 -12.68
CA ILE A 227 -5.84 -4.45 -12.76
C ILE A 227 -6.44 -5.45 -13.75
N ALA A 228 -5.79 -5.69 -14.89
CA ALA A 228 -6.23 -6.68 -15.86
C ALA A 228 -6.18 -8.13 -15.32
N VAL A 229 -5.29 -8.43 -14.38
CA VAL A 229 -5.31 -9.70 -13.65
C VAL A 229 -6.49 -9.78 -12.67
N GLY A 230 -6.96 -8.66 -12.15
CA GLY A 230 -8.14 -8.56 -11.27
C GLY A 230 -7.80 -8.48 -9.78
N VAL A 231 -6.86 -7.61 -9.40
CA VAL A 231 -6.51 -7.35 -8.00
C VAL A 231 -7.63 -6.62 -7.24
N ALA A 232 -7.62 -6.75 -5.91
CA ALA A 232 -8.59 -6.11 -5.02
C ALA A 232 -8.29 -4.63 -4.78
N ALA A 233 -7.01 -4.26 -4.83
CA ALA A 233 -6.58 -2.87 -4.62
C ALA A 233 -5.29 -2.58 -5.37
N VAL A 234 -5.07 -1.29 -5.66
CA VAL A 234 -3.80 -0.78 -6.16
C VAL A 234 -3.24 0.22 -5.15
N PHE A 235 -1.98 0.03 -4.80
CA PHE A 235 -1.22 0.93 -3.95
C PHE A 235 -0.36 1.83 -4.84
N MET A 236 -0.46 3.15 -4.64
CA MET A 236 0.31 4.15 -5.38
C MET A 236 0.75 5.28 -4.45
N GLU A 237 2.04 5.51 -4.35
CA GLU A 237 2.52 6.75 -3.76
C GLU A 237 2.38 7.90 -4.76
N THR A 238 1.88 9.03 -4.28
CA THR A 238 1.66 10.23 -5.08
C THR A 238 2.04 11.48 -4.29
N HIS A 239 2.49 12.50 -5.00
CA HIS A 239 2.95 13.75 -4.41
C HIS A 239 2.63 14.92 -5.35
N PRO A 240 2.31 16.13 -4.86
CA PRO A 240 2.13 17.31 -5.71
C PRO A 240 3.36 17.64 -6.57
N ASP A 241 4.55 17.46 -6.00
CA ASP A 241 5.85 17.68 -6.65
C ASP A 241 6.81 16.52 -6.29
N PRO A 242 6.72 15.37 -6.98
CA PRO A 242 7.53 14.20 -6.67
C PRO A 242 9.04 14.43 -6.78
N ASP A 243 9.49 15.30 -7.67
CA ASP A 243 10.90 15.50 -7.94
C ASP A 243 11.63 16.21 -6.78
N ASN A 244 10.90 16.99 -6.00
CA ASN A 244 11.36 17.65 -4.78
C ASN A 244 10.96 16.93 -3.49
N ALA A 245 10.30 15.77 -3.59
CA ALA A 245 9.87 15.02 -2.42
C ALA A 245 11.07 14.45 -1.62
N PRO A 246 10.97 14.37 -0.28
CA PRO A 246 12.06 13.92 0.57
C PRO A 246 12.36 12.43 0.46
N SER A 247 11.48 11.64 -0.19
CA SER A 247 11.58 10.20 -0.32
C SER A 247 10.89 9.69 -1.57
N ASP A 248 11.49 8.68 -2.21
CA ASP A 248 10.94 7.89 -3.33
C ASP A 248 10.40 8.72 -4.52
N GLY A 249 10.86 9.97 -4.66
CA GLY A 249 10.47 10.87 -5.75
C GLY A 249 10.48 10.22 -7.13
N PRO A 250 11.56 9.48 -7.53
CA PRO A 250 11.63 8.83 -8.83
C PRO A 250 10.54 7.77 -9.10
N ASN A 251 9.81 7.33 -8.08
CA ASN A 251 8.76 6.32 -8.22
C ASN A 251 7.35 6.89 -8.11
N MET A 252 7.19 8.02 -7.39
CA MET A 252 5.86 8.55 -7.09
C MET A 252 5.18 9.12 -8.34
N VAL A 253 3.88 8.89 -8.44
CA VAL A 253 3.02 9.48 -9.47
C VAL A 253 2.74 10.93 -9.12
N PRO A 254 2.92 11.91 -10.03
CA PRO A 254 2.44 13.27 -9.80
C PRO A 254 0.94 13.29 -9.51
N LEU A 255 0.53 14.00 -8.45
CA LEU A 255 -0.89 14.06 -8.05
C LEU A 255 -1.79 14.53 -9.18
N SER A 256 -1.30 15.45 -10.01
CA SER A 256 -1.99 15.95 -11.20
C SER A 256 -2.27 14.89 -12.28
N GLN A 257 -1.54 13.78 -12.29
CA GLN A 257 -1.74 12.68 -13.24
C GLN A 257 -2.72 11.62 -12.73
N MET A 258 -3.03 11.62 -11.42
CA MET A 258 -3.92 10.63 -10.81
C MET A 258 -5.31 10.57 -11.46
N PRO A 259 -5.98 11.67 -11.84
CA PRO A 259 -7.32 11.61 -12.44
C PRO A 259 -7.37 10.80 -13.73
N SER A 260 -6.42 11.02 -14.65
CA SER A 260 -6.36 10.30 -15.93
C SER A 260 -6.01 8.84 -15.75
N LEU A 261 -5.00 8.53 -14.92
CA LEU A 261 -4.58 7.18 -14.63
C LEU A 261 -5.70 6.36 -13.97
N LEU A 262 -6.33 6.89 -12.93
CA LEU A 262 -7.41 6.19 -12.22
C LEU A 262 -8.64 5.97 -13.10
N LYS A 263 -8.95 6.90 -14.02
CA LYS A 263 -10.01 6.72 -15.01
C LYS A 263 -9.75 5.50 -15.90
N GLN A 264 -8.53 5.35 -16.42
CA GLN A 264 -8.14 4.21 -17.24
C GLN A 264 -8.23 2.89 -16.43
N LEU A 265 -7.66 2.88 -15.23
CA LEU A 265 -7.70 1.70 -14.37
C LEU A 265 -9.13 1.28 -14.04
N SER A 266 -10.01 2.22 -13.75
CA SER A 266 -11.43 1.95 -13.47
C SER A 266 -12.16 1.33 -14.68
N GLN A 267 -11.81 1.74 -15.89
CA GLN A 267 -12.40 1.15 -17.11
C GLN A 267 -11.96 -0.31 -17.29
N ILE A 268 -10.67 -0.61 -17.10
CA ILE A 268 -10.14 -1.97 -17.18
C ILE A 268 -10.75 -2.85 -16.08
N ASP A 269 -10.80 -2.35 -14.84
CA ASP A 269 -11.35 -3.09 -13.70
C ASP A 269 -12.80 -3.51 -13.93
N ARG A 270 -13.64 -2.59 -14.43
CA ARG A 270 -15.04 -2.87 -14.77
C ARG A 270 -15.15 -3.96 -15.84
N LEU A 271 -14.33 -3.89 -16.88
CA LEU A 271 -14.32 -4.90 -17.95
C LEU A 271 -14.00 -6.29 -17.38
N ILE A 272 -12.94 -6.38 -16.57
CA ILE A 272 -12.48 -7.65 -16.01
C ILE A 272 -13.44 -8.23 -14.96
N LYS A 273 -14.00 -7.38 -14.09
CA LYS A 273 -14.87 -7.84 -13.00
C LYS A 273 -16.29 -8.19 -13.50
N ASN A 274 -16.79 -7.48 -14.51
CA ASN A 274 -18.06 -7.83 -15.15
C ASN A 274 -17.98 -9.10 -15.99
N ALA A 275 -16.81 -9.42 -16.56
CA ALA A 275 -16.62 -10.66 -17.34
C ALA A 275 -16.57 -11.93 -16.47
N LYS A 276 -16.45 -11.79 -15.13
CA LYS A 276 -16.44 -12.91 -14.18
C LYS A 276 -17.82 -13.21 -13.59
N ASN A 277 -18.82 -12.39 -13.90
CA ASN A 277 -20.23 -12.58 -13.53
C ASN A 277 -21.03 -13.07 -14.75
#